data_013cf2236532fcaf67b4cf9c7652c09f
#
_entry.id   013cf2236532fcaf67b4cf9c7652c09f
#
_cell.length_a   1.000
_cell.length_b   1.000
_cell.length_c   1.000
_cell.angle_alpha   90.00
_cell.angle_beta   90.00
_cell.angle_gamma   90.00
#
_symmetry.space_group_name_H-M   'P 1'
#
loop_
_entity.id
_entity.type
_entity.pdbx_description
1 polymer ?
#
loop_
_entity_poly.entity_id
_entity_poly.type
_entity_poly.pdbx_seq_one_letter_code
_entity_poly.pdbx_strand_id
1 'polypeptide(L)'
;MIKISKLAHHARHFNCVEGNTTLYALPKAEIVARWYEQTHDNFRFCFKFPATISHQAALRHCDGLSHEFFTRLAPLETRIGQYWLQLPATFGPGDLPALWHFLDTLPTQFTYGVEVRHPEFFAKGDAEKALNRGLHQRHVNRAILDSRPVHSAIARNPAMIDAQRKKPKLPVHAVVTAGNPLVRFIGSDDMAHNHRLFGVWLQTLPQWSQSTTPYLFLHTPDIAQAPELVSTLWEDLRRVMPEVGTAPSIPQQTALF
;
A
#
# COMPACT_ATOMS: atom_id res chain seq x y z
N MET A 1 -0.99 -11.69 -32.57
CA MET A 1 -1.42 -11.90 -31.17
C MET A 1 -0.97 -10.68 -30.36
N ILE A 2 -1.87 -9.82 -29.90
CA ILE A 2 -1.53 -8.60 -29.15
C ILE A 2 -1.02 -9.03 -27.78
N LYS A 3 0.23 -8.68 -27.48
CA LYS A 3 0.86 -8.96 -26.17
C LYS A 3 0.20 -8.03 -25.14
N ILE A 4 -0.72 -8.57 -24.33
CA ILE A 4 -1.38 -7.82 -23.24
C ILE A 4 -0.31 -7.41 -22.23
N SER A 5 -0.28 -6.13 -21.85
CA SER A 5 0.66 -5.65 -20.83
C SER A 5 0.33 -6.22 -19.46
N LYS A 6 1.31 -6.27 -18.58
CA LYS A 6 1.13 -6.76 -17.20
C LYS A 6 0.04 -5.97 -16.45
N LEU A 7 -0.04 -4.64 -16.66
CA LEU A 7 -1.06 -3.80 -16.01
C LEU A 7 -2.46 -4.08 -16.57
N ALA A 8 -2.63 -4.15 -17.89
CA ALA A 8 -3.92 -4.47 -18.49
C ALA A 8 -4.43 -5.85 -18.06
N HIS A 9 -3.52 -6.82 -17.87
CA HIS A 9 -3.88 -8.13 -17.33
C HIS A 9 -4.32 -8.01 -15.85
N HIS A 10 -3.54 -7.29 -15.03
CA HIS A 10 -3.88 -7.05 -13.62
C HIS A 10 -5.24 -6.35 -13.46
N ALA A 11 -5.53 -5.32 -14.24
CA ALA A 11 -6.77 -4.56 -14.18
C ALA A 11 -8.03 -5.36 -14.58
N ARG A 12 -7.88 -6.53 -15.22
CA ARG A 12 -9.01 -7.44 -15.48
C ARG A 12 -9.43 -8.25 -14.26
N HIS A 13 -8.54 -8.41 -13.30
CA HIS A 13 -8.73 -9.28 -12.14
C HIS A 13 -8.82 -8.53 -10.82
N PHE A 14 -8.24 -7.32 -10.76
CA PHE A 14 -8.18 -6.49 -9.57
C PHE A 14 -8.70 -5.09 -9.88
N ASN A 15 -9.25 -4.45 -8.86
CA ASN A 15 -9.79 -3.08 -8.96
C ASN A 15 -8.80 -1.99 -8.56
N CYS A 16 -7.61 -2.36 -8.04
CA CYS A 16 -6.60 -1.41 -7.64
C CYS A 16 -5.17 -1.96 -7.77
N VAL A 17 -4.20 -1.05 -7.73
CA VAL A 17 -2.78 -1.38 -7.73
C VAL A 17 -1.98 -0.46 -6.80
N GLU A 18 -0.97 -1.03 -6.11
CA GLU A 18 0.04 -0.26 -5.40
C GLU A 18 1.09 0.25 -6.40
N GLY A 19 1.14 1.55 -6.62
CA GLY A 19 2.09 2.21 -7.52
C GLY A 19 3.45 2.45 -6.86
N ASN A 20 4.26 1.40 -6.73
CA ASN A 20 5.59 1.49 -6.10
C ASN A 20 6.64 2.22 -6.95
N THR A 21 6.46 2.28 -8.26
CA THR A 21 7.43 2.87 -9.19
C THR A 21 7.67 4.34 -8.92
N THR A 22 6.64 5.07 -8.51
CA THR A 22 6.70 6.51 -8.22
C THR A 22 7.57 6.85 -7.00
N LEU A 23 7.81 5.89 -6.10
CA LEU A 23 8.75 6.06 -4.99
C LEU A 23 10.18 6.27 -5.49
N TYR A 24 10.56 5.58 -6.56
CA TYR A 24 11.94 5.54 -7.06
C TYR A 24 12.18 6.55 -8.17
N ALA A 25 11.22 6.77 -9.04
CA ALA A 25 11.32 7.70 -10.16
C ALA A 25 9.94 8.19 -10.60
N LEU A 26 9.87 9.45 -11.00
CA LEU A 26 8.66 9.99 -11.62
C LEU A 26 8.50 9.36 -13.02
N PRO A 27 7.35 8.76 -13.36
CA PRO A 27 7.15 8.12 -14.65
C PRO A 27 7.15 9.15 -15.77
N LYS A 28 7.57 8.74 -16.98
CA LYS A 28 7.43 9.58 -18.17
C LYS A 28 5.96 9.77 -18.54
N ALA A 29 5.60 10.86 -19.19
CA ALA A 29 4.22 11.17 -19.57
C ALA A 29 3.57 10.05 -20.41
N GLU A 30 4.35 9.44 -21.34
CA GLU A 30 3.87 8.34 -22.19
C GLU A 30 3.57 7.07 -21.39
N ILE A 31 4.22 6.89 -20.24
CA ILE A 31 3.95 5.78 -19.33
C ILE A 31 2.61 6.01 -18.62
N VAL A 32 2.37 7.23 -18.14
CA VAL A 32 1.12 7.62 -17.49
C VAL A 32 -0.06 7.49 -18.45
N ALA A 33 0.09 7.98 -19.70
CA ALA A 33 -0.92 7.83 -20.75
C ALA A 33 -1.26 6.34 -20.99
N ARG A 34 -0.24 5.49 -21.10
CA ARG A 34 -0.45 4.04 -21.24
C ARG A 34 -1.15 3.42 -20.03
N TRP A 35 -0.91 3.87 -18.81
CA TRP A 35 -1.62 3.39 -17.63
C TRP A 35 -3.11 3.75 -17.71
N TYR A 36 -3.43 4.95 -18.19
CA TYR A 36 -4.80 5.36 -18.44
C TYR A 36 -5.50 4.46 -19.48
N GLU A 37 -4.87 4.21 -20.62
CA GLU A 37 -5.41 3.36 -21.70
C GLU A 37 -5.60 1.90 -21.29
N GLN A 38 -4.79 1.41 -20.36
CA GLN A 38 -4.75 0.00 -19.94
C GLN A 38 -5.68 -0.34 -18.77
N THR A 39 -6.32 0.65 -18.19
CA THR A 39 -7.22 0.46 -17.04
C THR A 39 -8.61 1.02 -17.33
N HIS A 40 -9.62 0.53 -16.64
CA HIS A 40 -10.99 0.99 -16.75
C HIS A 40 -11.30 2.08 -15.70
N ASP A 41 -12.42 2.78 -15.82
CA ASP A 41 -12.74 3.96 -14.97
C ASP A 41 -12.90 3.63 -13.49
N ASN A 42 -13.28 2.40 -13.17
CA ASN A 42 -13.39 1.93 -11.77
C ASN A 42 -12.07 1.42 -11.18
N PHE A 43 -10.98 1.38 -11.97
CA PHE A 43 -9.67 0.98 -11.47
C PHE A 43 -9.03 2.09 -10.65
N ARG A 44 -8.35 1.75 -9.55
CA ARG A 44 -7.74 2.72 -8.65
C ARG A 44 -6.24 2.51 -8.52
N PHE A 45 -5.51 3.60 -8.67
CA PHE A 45 -4.07 3.66 -8.40
C PHE A 45 -3.83 4.22 -7.00
N CYS A 46 -3.06 3.52 -6.19
CA CYS A 46 -2.56 4.02 -4.91
C CYS A 46 -1.05 4.29 -5.06
N PHE A 47 -0.69 5.54 -5.36
CA PHE A 47 0.70 5.91 -5.63
C PHE A 47 1.44 6.35 -4.38
N LYS A 48 2.69 5.92 -4.28
CA LYS A 48 3.62 6.46 -3.30
C LYS A 48 4.17 7.81 -3.73
N PHE A 49 4.29 8.74 -2.79
CA PHE A 49 5.09 9.91 -3.02
C PHE A 49 6.56 9.53 -3.31
N PRO A 50 7.26 10.30 -4.17
CA PRO A 50 8.67 10.08 -4.47
C PRO A 50 9.56 10.10 -3.21
N ALA A 51 10.62 9.30 -3.22
CA ALA A 51 11.61 9.29 -2.15
C ALA A 51 12.36 10.63 -2.03
N THR A 52 12.42 11.42 -3.10
CA THR A 52 12.92 12.81 -3.06
C THR A 52 12.14 13.67 -2.07
N ILE A 53 10.82 13.46 -1.96
CA ILE A 53 9.94 14.16 -1.01
C ILE A 53 10.03 13.52 0.37
N SER A 54 9.79 12.22 0.45
CA SER A 54 9.57 11.52 1.73
C SER A 54 10.86 11.17 2.48
N HIS A 55 11.96 10.90 1.78
CA HIS A 55 13.22 10.46 2.36
C HIS A 55 14.32 11.53 2.28
N GLN A 56 14.53 12.14 1.09
CA GLN A 56 15.65 13.06 0.90
C GLN A 56 15.34 14.44 1.48
N ALA A 57 14.20 15.03 1.12
CA ALA A 57 13.78 16.33 1.64
C ALA A 57 13.13 16.24 3.03
N ALA A 58 12.81 15.05 3.52
CA ALA A 58 12.11 14.84 4.77
C ALA A 58 10.88 15.76 4.94
N LEU A 59 10.11 15.92 3.87
CA LEU A 59 8.90 16.73 3.76
C LEU A 59 9.12 18.25 3.88
N ARG A 60 10.36 18.73 3.72
CA ARG A 60 10.69 20.15 3.83
C ARG A 60 10.97 20.74 2.45
N HIS A 61 10.41 21.92 2.16
CA HIS A 61 10.61 22.64 0.89
C HIS A 61 10.28 21.79 -0.35
N CYS A 62 9.13 21.10 -0.32
CA CYS A 62 8.75 20.12 -1.34
C CYS A 62 7.76 20.63 -2.39
N ASP A 63 7.40 21.94 -2.37
CA ASP A 63 6.32 22.48 -3.21
C ASP A 63 6.55 22.21 -4.70
N GLY A 64 7.76 22.47 -5.22
CA GLY A 64 8.10 22.18 -6.61
C GLY A 64 8.04 20.70 -6.97
N LEU A 65 8.56 19.84 -6.06
CA LEU A 65 8.55 18.37 -6.25
C LEU A 65 7.11 17.84 -6.22
N SER A 66 6.28 18.35 -5.32
CA SER A 66 4.87 17.95 -5.20
C SER A 66 4.08 18.41 -6.42
N HIS A 67 4.31 19.66 -6.89
CA HIS A 67 3.68 20.18 -8.10
C HIS A 67 4.02 19.32 -9.33
N GLU A 68 5.28 18.98 -9.53
CA GLU A 68 5.72 18.11 -10.63
C GLU A 68 5.08 16.72 -10.55
N PHE A 69 5.00 16.15 -9.34
CA PHE A 69 4.39 14.84 -9.10
C PHE A 69 2.90 14.83 -9.47
N PHE A 70 2.12 15.80 -8.98
CA PHE A 70 0.69 15.88 -9.29
C PHE A 70 0.45 16.20 -10.76
N THR A 71 1.21 17.13 -11.35
CA THR A 71 1.11 17.46 -12.77
C THR A 71 1.38 16.24 -13.65
N ARG A 72 2.39 15.44 -13.31
CA ARG A 72 2.71 14.22 -14.06
C ARG A 72 1.61 13.17 -14.00
N LEU A 73 0.92 13.03 -12.87
CA LEU A 73 -0.13 12.05 -12.67
C LEU A 73 -1.55 12.58 -12.97
N ALA A 74 -1.69 13.87 -13.33
CA ALA A 74 -2.99 14.49 -13.63
C ALA A 74 -3.85 13.71 -14.66
N PRO A 75 -3.31 13.06 -15.71
CA PRO A 75 -4.13 12.24 -16.61
C PRO A 75 -4.85 11.07 -15.93
N LEU A 76 -4.41 10.67 -14.73
CA LEU A 76 -5.02 9.59 -13.95
C LEU A 76 -5.92 10.10 -12.81
N GLU A 77 -6.19 11.41 -12.72
CA GLU A 77 -6.87 12.04 -11.57
C GLU A 77 -8.12 11.29 -11.13
N THR A 78 -9.01 10.93 -12.05
CA THR A 78 -10.26 10.21 -11.76
C THR A 78 -10.05 8.76 -11.30
N ARG A 79 -8.85 8.22 -11.52
CA ARG A 79 -8.45 6.85 -11.17
C ARG A 79 -7.50 6.80 -9.97
N ILE A 80 -7.24 7.93 -9.32
CA ILE A 80 -6.47 7.94 -8.07
C ILE A 80 -7.34 7.44 -6.93
N GLY A 81 -6.90 6.36 -6.28
CA GLY A 81 -7.49 5.87 -5.04
C GLY A 81 -6.96 6.66 -3.85
N GLN A 82 -5.63 6.72 -3.72
CA GLN A 82 -4.97 7.64 -2.80
C GLN A 82 -3.49 7.83 -3.14
N TYR A 83 -2.94 8.95 -2.71
CA TYR A 83 -1.50 9.15 -2.63
C TYR A 83 -1.05 8.87 -1.20
N TRP A 84 0.11 8.22 -1.01
CA TRP A 84 0.57 7.94 0.33
C TRP A 84 2.08 8.07 0.51
N LEU A 85 2.43 8.58 1.68
CA LEU A 85 3.80 8.76 2.13
C LEU A 85 4.28 7.47 2.79
N GLN A 86 5.40 6.92 2.32
CA GLN A 86 6.17 5.96 3.07
C GLN A 86 7.34 6.70 3.72
N LEU A 87 7.30 6.87 5.03
CA LEU A 87 8.35 7.59 5.77
C LEU A 87 9.46 6.63 6.20
N PRO A 88 10.73 7.08 6.21
CA PRO A 88 11.84 6.27 6.69
C PRO A 88 11.76 6.04 8.21
N ALA A 89 12.50 5.04 8.71
CA ALA A 89 12.56 4.76 10.15
C ALA A 89 13.22 5.89 10.97
N THR A 90 13.97 6.75 10.32
CA THR A 90 14.57 7.94 10.92
C THR A 90 13.59 9.10 11.14
N PHE A 91 12.40 9.05 10.50
CA PHE A 91 11.35 10.06 10.68
C PHE A 91 10.60 9.78 11.98
N GLY A 92 11.00 10.47 13.04
CA GLY A 92 10.50 10.24 14.39
C GLY A 92 9.46 11.26 14.86
N PRO A 93 9.06 11.20 16.15
CA PRO A 93 8.05 12.09 16.72
C PRO A 93 8.43 13.58 16.62
N GLY A 94 9.70 13.92 16.67
CA GLY A 94 10.19 15.30 16.50
C GLY A 94 9.93 15.87 15.10
N ASP A 95 9.69 15.03 14.10
CA ASP A 95 9.43 15.44 12.73
C ASP A 95 7.92 15.63 12.42
N LEU A 96 7.03 15.33 13.37
CA LEU A 96 5.59 15.50 13.17
C LEU A 96 5.19 16.91 12.71
N PRO A 97 5.81 18.02 13.18
CA PRO A 97 5.48 19.33 12.64
C PRO A 97 5.73 19.46 11.13
N ALA A 98 6.79 18.84 10.60
CA ALA A 98 7.06 18.83 9.17
C ALA A 98 6.01 18.01 8.40
N LEU A 99 5.55 16.87 8.97
CA LEU A 99 4.46 16.08 8.40
C LEU A 99 3.17 16.88 8.33
N TRP A 100 2.80 17.56 9.41
CA TRP A 100 1.58 18.36 9.43
C TRP A 100 1.62 19.50 8.42
N HIS A 101 2.72 20.25 8.40
CA HIS A 101 2.91 21.31 7.43
C HIS A 101 2.79 20.80 5.99
N PHE A 102 3.47 19.70 5.66
CA PHE A 102 3.41 19.11 4.33
C PHE A 102 1.98 18.67 3.96
N LEU A 103 1.29 17.96 4.84
CA LEU A 103 -0.08 17.50 4.58
C LEU A 103 -1.06 18.67 4.40
N ASP A 104 -0.86 19.77 5.13
CA ASP A 104 -1.71 20.96 5.06
C ASP A 104 -1.52 21.77 3.76
N THR A 105 -0.42 21.53 3.01
CA THR A 105 -0.16 22.13 1.69
C THR A 105 -0.69 21.32 0.51
N LEU A 106 -1.14 20.09 0.75
CA LEU A 106 -1.58 19.20 -0.33
C LEU A 106 -2.96 19.56 -0.89
N PRO A 107 -3.23 19.31 -2.19
CA PRO A 107 -4.54 19.51 -2.81
C PRO A 107 -5.64 18.73 -2.08
N THR A 108 -6.74 19.39 -1.73
CA THR A 108 -7.80 18.82 -0.87
C THR A 108 -8.73 17.84 -1.58
N GLN A 109 -8.71 17.79 -2.91
CA GLN A 109 -9.54 16.88 -3.71
C GLN A 109 -9.07 15.42 -3.68
N PHE A 110 -7.86 15.14 -3.20
CA PHE A 110 -7.31 13.80 -3.16
C PHE A 110 -7.35 13.18 -1.75
N THR A 111 -7.35 11.87 -1.72
CA THR A 111 -7.18 11.09 -0.49
C THR A 111 -5.70 10.81 -0.25
N TYR A 112 -5.28 10.90 1.02
CA TYR A 112 -3.89 10.70 1.41
C TYR A 112 -3.75 9.61 2.47
N GLY A 113 -2.55 8.98 2.47
CA GLY A 113 -2.14 8.01 3.49
C GLY A 113 -0.72 8.23 3.97
N VAL A 114 -0.40 7.76 5.17
CA VAL A 114 0.94 7.83 5.77
C VAL A 114 1.32 6.49 6.38
N GLU A 115 2.42 5.89 5.91
CA GLU A 115 3.08 4.73 6.52
C GLU A 115 4.29 5.23 7.33
N VAL A 116 4.24 5.09 8.64
CA VAL A 116 5.36 5.38 9.54
C VAL A 116 6.15 4.12 9.86
N ARG A 117 7.44 4.28 10.17
CA ARG A 117 8.36 3.16 10.45
C ARG A 117 9.19 3.36 11.73
N HIS A 118 9.14 4.53 12.35
CA HIS A 118 9.84 4.79 13.63
C HIS A 118 9.16 4.02 14.77
N PRO A 119 9.91 3.29 15.63
CA PRO A 119 9.34 2.42 16.66
C PRO A 119 8.42 3.13 17.66
N GLU A 120 8.67 4.39 17.98
CA GLU A 120 7.83 5.15 18.92
C GLU A 120 6.38 5.34 18.44
N PHE A 121 6.13 5.28 17.13
CA PHE A 121 4.76 5.29 16.61
C PHE A 121 4.01 3.95 16.76
N PHE A 122 4.63 2.97 17.43
CA PHE A 122 4.07 1.65 17.72
C PHE A 122 4.20 1.27 19.20
N ALA A 123 4.57 2.22 20.05
CA ALA A 123 4.75 1.99 21.48
C ALA A 123 3.48 2.21 22.33
N LYS A 124 2.33 2.51 21.71
CA LYS A 124 1.06 2.89 22.37
C LYS A 124 1.18 4.10 23.31
N GLY A 125 2.27 4.86 23.17
CA GLY A 125 2.58 6.07 23.95
C GLY A 125 2.02 7.35 23.32
N ASP A 126 2.50 8.48 23.81
CA ASP A 126 2.00 9.80 23.38
C ASP A 126 2.36 10.14 21.95
N ALA A 127 3.53 9.68 21.47
CA ALA A 127 3.93 9.84 20.07
C ALA A 127 2.94 9.19 19.10
N GLU A 128 2.53 7.96 19.37
CA GLU A 128 1.53 7.27 18.54
C GLU A 128 0.14 7.93 18.64
N LYS A 129 -0.27 8.36 19.82
CA LYS A 129 -1.52 9.08 20.03
C LYS A 129 -1.53 10.41 19.27
N ALA A 130 -0.41 11.15 19.31
CA ALA A 130 -0.25 12.41 18.58
C ALA A 130 -0.32 12.19 17.08
N LEU A 131 0.37 11.16 16.55
CA LEU A 131 0.30 10.78 15.15
C LEU A 131 -1.15 10.48 14.73
N ASN A 132 -1.82 9.54 15.42
CA ASN A 132 -3.17 9.11 15.06
C ASN A 132 -4.18 10.26 15.12
N ARG A 133 -4.09 11.11 16.14
CA ARG A 133 -4.93 12.31 16.28
C ARG A 133 -4.69 13.29 15.13
N GLY A 134 -3.43 13.60 14.82
CA GLY A 134 -3.10 14.54 13.76
C GLY A 134 -3.49 14.04 12.36
N LEU A 135 -3.39 12.74 12.08
CA LEU A 135 -3.89 12.13 10.86
C LEU A 135 -5.43 12.19 10.80
N HIS A 136 -6.11 11.84 11.90
CA HIS A 136 -7.57 11.87 11.98
C HIS A 136 -8.13 13.29 11.75
N GLN A 137 -7.54 14.30 12.37
CA GLN A 137 -7.92 15.71 12.20
C GLN A 137 -7.79 16.22 10.75
N ARG A 138 -6.89 15.61 9.96
CA ARG A 138 -6.63 15.95 8.55
C ARG A 138 -7.31 15.01 7.57
N HIS A 139 -8.12 14.05 8.06
CA HIS A 139 -8.73 13.00 7.23
C HIS A 139 -7.69 12.22 6.39
N VAL A 140 -6.51 11.99 6.94
CA VAL A 140 -5.42 11.23 6.30
C VAL A 140 -5.38 9.81 6.86
N ASN A 141 -5.27 8.82 5.98
CA ASN A 141 -5.27 7.40 6.35
C ASN A 141 -3.93 6.99 6.95
N ARG A 142 -3.94 6.25 8.06
CA ARG A 142 -2.77 5.52 8.50
C ARG A 142 -2.62 4.27 7.64
N ALA A 143 -1.54 4.19 6.84
CA ALA A 143 -1.23 2.97 6.09
C ALA A 143 -0.58 1.94 7.04
N ILE A 144 -1.06 0.71 6.98
CA ILE A 144 -0.66 -0.35 7.90
C ILE A 144 0.19 -1.36 7.15
N LEU A 145 1.41 -1.56 7.63
CA LEU A 145 2.30 -2.60 7.13
C LEU A 145 2.24 -3.80 8.07
N ASP A 146 1.73 -4.92 7.58
CA ASP A 146 1.78 -6.19 8.28
C ASP A 146 2.88 -7.07 7.70
N SER A 147 4.03 -7.07 8.34
CA SER A 147 5.19 -7.88 7.99
C SER A 147 5.40 -9.06 8.95
N ARG A 148 4.41 -9.37 9.80
CA ARG A 148 4.49 -10.50 10.74
C ARG A 148 4.83 -11.81 10.05
N PRO A 149 4.22 -12.20 8.91
CA PRO A 149 4.55 -13.47 8.29
C PRO A 149 6.01 -13.58 7.87
N VAL A 150 6.57 -12.53 7.28
CA VAL A 150 7.99 -12.50 6.87
C VAL A 150 8.91 -12.67 8.07
N HIS A 151 8.62 -11.98 9.19
CA HIS A 151 9.53 -11.95 10.33
C HIS A 151 9.34 -13.11 11.33
N SER A 152 8.24 -13.85 11.27
CA SER A 152 8.00 -15.00 12.10
C SER A 152 8.29 -16.34 11.42
N ALA A 153 8.52 -16.33 10.09
CA ALA A 153 8.97 -17.50 9.34
C ALA A 153 10.50 -17.65 9.36
N ILE A 154 10.97 -18.90 9.24
CA ILE A 154 12.40 -19.19 9.07
C ILE A 154 12.76 -18.87 7.61
N ALA A 155 13.72 -17.95 7.40
CA ALA A 155 14.20 -17.63 6.06
C ALA A 155 15.07 -18.77 5.50
N ARG A 156 14.52 -19.55 4.57
CA ARG A 156 15.20 -20.72 3.95
C ARG A 156 15.68 -20.45 2.52
N ASN A 157 15.34 -19.31 1.94
CA ASN A 157 15.70 -18.96 0.58
C ASN A 157 16.12 -17.48 0.48
N PRO A 158 16.84 -17.11 -0.61
CA PRO A 158 17.34 -15.74 -0.78
C PRO A 158 16.25 -14.66 -0.77
N ALA A 159 15.05 -14.94 -1.30
CA ALA A 159 13.95 -13.99 -1.34
C ALA A 159 13.43 -13.67 0.07
N MET A 160 13.29 -14.68 0.93
CA MET A 160 12.91 -14.51 2.34
C MET A 160 13.98 -13.74 3.12
N ILE A 161 15.27 -14.08 2.94
CA ILE A 161 16.39 -13.38 3.59
C ILE A 161 16.38 -11.89 3.20
N ASP A 162 16.24 -11.60 1.91
CA ASP A 162 16.18 -10.23 1.40
C ASP A 162 14.94 -9.49 1.94
N ALA A 163 13.79 -10.15 1.99
CA ALA A 163 12.57 -9.56 2.54
C ALA A 163 12.69 -9.24 4.03
N GLN A 164 13.23 -10.15 4.84
CA GLN A 164 13.49 -9.90 6.27
C GLN A 164 14.44 -8.74 6.51
N ARG A 165 15.44 -8.57 5.64
CA ARG A 165 16.39 -7.44 5.71
C ARG A 165 15.74 -6.11 5.33
N LYS A 166 14.88 -6.09 4.30
CA LYS A 166 14.32 -4.85 3.71
C LYS A 166 13.03 -4.39 4.37
N LYS A 167 12.23 -5.32 4.92
CA LYS A 167 10.95 -4.96 5.53
C LYS A 167 11.15 -4.65 7.01
N PRO A 168 10.57 -3.56 7.53
CA PRO A 168 10.66 -3.27 8.95
C PRO A 168 9.91 -4.31 9.77
N LYS A 169 10.48 -4.69 10.91
CA LYS A 169 9.83 -5.55 11.90
C LYS A 169 9.13 -4.66 12.93
N LEU A 170 7.84 -4.43 12.72
CA LEU A 170 7.02 -3.53 13.54
C LEU A 170 5.76 -4.24 14.02
N PRO A 171 5.21 -3.86 15.17
CA PRO A 171 3.88 -4.30 15.59
C PRO A 171 2.79 -3.88 14.59
N VAL A 172 1.74 -4.66 14.47
CA VAL A 172 0.57 -4.32 13.67
C VAL A 172 -0.46 -3.62 14.55
N HIS A 173 -0.74 -2.36 14.23
CA HIS A 173 -1.79 -1.59 14.87
C HIS A 173 -2.86 -1.26 13.82
N ALA A 174 -4.00 -1.93 13.91
CA ALA A 174 -5.14 -1.76 13.00
C ALA A 174 -5.94 -0.52 13.40
N VAL A 175 -5.42 0.67 13.07
CA VAL A 175 -6.02 1.96 13.41
C VAL A 175 -6.57 2.63 12.15
N VAL A 176 -7.86 2.97 12.18
CA VAL A 176 -8.52 3.76 11.13
C VAL A 176 -8.47 5.25 11.52
N THR A 177 -7.90 6.08 10.66
CA THR A 177 -7.83 7.53 10.86
C THR A 177 -8.62 8.32 9.81
N ALA A 178 -9.03 7.66 8.70
CA ALA A 178 -9.83 8.25 7.63
C ALA A 178 -10.61 7.17 6.84
N GLY A 179 -11.34 7.58 5.81
CA GLY A 179 -12.30 6.74 5.09
C GLY A 179 -11.72 5.66 4.17
N ASN A 180 -10.40 5.64 3.92
CA ASN A 180 -9.77 4.67 3.01
C ASN A 180 -8.54 4.01 3.64
N PRO A 181 -8.70 3.24 4.73
CA PRO A 181 -7.56 2.58 5.37
C PRO A 181 -6.84 1.66 4.39
N LEU A 182 -5.51 1.67 4.43
CA LEU A 182 -4.65 0.90 3.53
C LEU A 182 -3.87 -0.14 4.32
N VAL A 183 -4.03 -1.40 3.94
CA VAL A 183 -3.32 -2.53 4.52
C VAL A 183 -2.38 -3.14 3.49
N ARG A 184 -1.13 -3.32 3.88
CA ARG A 184 -0.10 -4.02 3.13
C ARG A 184 0.29 -5.28 3.90
N PHE A 185 -0.20 -6.41 3.47
CA PHE A 185 0.13 -7.71 4.06
C PHE A 185 1.30 -8.33 3.30
N ILE A 186 2.41 -8.53 3.97
CA ILE A 186 3.62 -9.13 3.40
C ILE A 186 3.69 -10.58 3.87
N GLY A 187 3.25 -11.48 3.02
CA GLY A 187 3.30 -12.92 3.27
C GLY A 187 4.72 -13.46 3.32
N SER A 188 4.87 -14.67 3.84
CA SER A 188 6.07 -15.50 3.74
C SER A 188 5.92 -16.52 2.60
N ASP A 189 6.86 -17.43 2.47
CA ASP A 189 6.80 -18.60 1.58
C ASP A 189 5.97 -19.78 2.17
N ASP A 190 5.46 -19.66 3.41
CA ASP A 190 4.58 -20.62 4.06
C ASP A 190 3.12 -20.15 4.00
N MET A 191 2.33 -20.72 3.10
CA MET A 191 0.93 -20.32 2.88
C MET A 191 0.04 -20.62 4.08
N ALA A 192 0.25 -21.72 4.81
CA ALA A 192 -0.49 -22.04 6.02
C ALA A 192 -0.21 -21.04 7.15
N HIS A 193 1.05 -20.56 7.23
CA HIS A 193 1.44 -19.52 8.17
C HIS A 193 0.81 -18.16 7.80
N ASN A 194 0.83 -17.81 6.51
CA ASN A 194 0.17 -16.61 6.00
C ASN A 194 -1.32 -16.60 6.35
N HIS A 195 -2.00 -17.70 6.10
CA HIS A 195 -3.43 -17.87 6.41
C HIS A 195 -3.74 -17.62 7.89
N ARG A 196 -2.97 -18.25 8.81
CA ARG A 196 -3.17 -18.04 10.26
C ARG A 196 -3.01 -16.58 10.67
N LEU A 197 -1.97 -15.89 10.15
CA LEU A 197 -1.71 -14.50 10.51
C LEU A 197 -2.66 -13.52 9.83
N PHE A 198 -3.24 -13.90 8.68
CA PHE A 198 -4.26 -13.11 8.00
C PHE A 198 -5.61 -13.14 8.73
N GLY A 199 -5.85 -14.08 9.63
CA GLY A 199 -7.11 -14.22 10.38
C GLY A 199 -7.58 -12.94 11.08
N VAL A 200 -6.65 -12.08 11.54
CA VAL A 200 -7.02 -10.77 12.11
C VAL A 200 -7.69 -9.86 11.06
N TRP A 201 -7.26 -9.92 9.80
CA TRP A 201 -7.82 -9.12 8.73
C TRP A 201 -9.19 -9.62 8.28
N LEU A 202 -9.44 -10.94 8.37
CA LEU A 202 -10.77 -11.53 8.14
C LEU A 202 -11.82 -11.05 9.15
N GLN A 203 -11.39 -10.64 10.34
CA GLN A 203 -12.28 -10.04 11.35
C GLN A 203 -12.37 -8.52 11.20
N THR A 204 -11.28 -7.86 10.84
CA THR A 204 -11.17 -6.41 10.84
C THR A 204 -11.77 -5.76 9.57
N LEU A 205 -11.47 -6.33 8.39
CA LEU A 205 -11.90 -5.74 7.12
C LEU A 205 -13.43 -5.68 6.97
N PRO A 206 -14.22 -6.72 7.34
CA PRO A 206 -15.68 -6.63 7.30
C PRO A 206 -16.25 -5.53 8.19
N GLN A 207 -15.62 -5.28 9.35
CA GLN A 207 -16.05 -4.19 10.23
C GLN A 207 -15.74 -2.81 9.63
N TRP A 208 -14.55 -2.67 9.03
CA TRP A 208 -14.16 -1.41 8.40
C TRP A 208 -15.00 -1.10 7.15
N SER A 209 -15.32 -2.10 6.34
CA SER A 209 -16.10 -1.92 5.11
C SER A 209 -17.53 -1.42 5.34
N GLN A 210 -18.03 -1.50 6.57
CA GLN A 210 -19.35 -0.93 6.93
C GLN A 210 -19.38 0.61 6.82
N SER A 211 -18.25 1.29 6.99
CA SER A 211 -18.17 2.76 7.02
C SER A 211 -16.99 3.34 6.23
N THR A 212 -16.12 2.49 5.70
CA THR A 212 -14.92 2.89 4.97
C THR A 212 -14.74 2.04 3.71
N THR A 213 -13.84 2.46 2.83
CA THR A 213 -13.41 1.66 1.66
C THR A 213 -11.94 1.26 1.83
N PRO A 214 -11.64 0.12 2.46
CA PRO A 214 -10.27 -0.31 2.69
C PRO A 214 -9.57 -0.74 1.41
N TYR A 215 -8.27 -0.45 1.30
CA TYR A 215 -7.37 -1.00 0.30
C TYR A 215 -6.53 -2.10 0.92
N LEU A 216 -6.50 -3.27 0.28
CA LEU A 216 -5.68 -4.41 0.69
C LEU A 216 -4.68 -4.77 -0.40
N PHE A 217 -3.39 -4.70 -0.09
CA PHE A 217 -2.31 -5.12 -0.98
C PHE A 217 -1.59 -6.35 -0.40
N LEU A 218 -1.58 -7.43 -1.17
CA LEU A 218 -0.95 -8.68 -0.82
C LEU A 218 0.40 -8.78 -1.52
N HIS A 219 1.45 -9.05 -0.75
CA HIS A 219 2.81 -9.18 -1.24
C HIS A 219 3.41 -10.51 -0.79
N THR A 220 4.33 -11.04 -1.59
CA THR A 220 5.20 -12.17 -1.24
C THR A 220 6.66 -11.78 -1.45
N PRO A 221 7.61 -12.39 -0.73
CA PRO A 221 9.04 -12.18 -0.97
C PRO A 221 9.44 -12.52 -2.40
N ASP A 222 8.97 -13.64 -2.92
CA ASP A 222 9.04 -14.00 -4.33
C ASP A 222 7.69 -13.66 -4.99
N ILE A 223 7.71 -12.73 -5.94
CA ILE A 223 6.51 -12.30 -6.65
C ILE A 223 5.79 -13.44 -7.40
N ALA A 224 6.50 -14.51 -7.74
CA ALA A 224 5.92 -15.69 -8.38
C ALA A 224 4.90 -16.41 -7.48
N GLN A 225 5.00 -16.25 -6.16
CA GLN A 225 4.08 -16.85 -5.18
C GLN A 225 2.87 -15.94 -4.89
N ALA A 226 2.84 -14.71 -5.36
CA ALA A 226 1.73 -13.79 -5.10
C ALA A 226 0.37 -14.33 -5.60
N PRO A 227 0.26 -14.99 -6.76
CA PRO A 227 -1.00 -15.59 -7.20
C PRO A 227 -1.55 -16.64 -6.24
N GLU A 228 -0.68 -17.50 -5.69
CA GLU A 228 -1.08 -18.52 -4.72
C GLU A 228 -1.58 -17.89 -3.41
N LEU A 229 -0.85 -16.89 -2.90
CA LEU A 229 -1.27 -16.14 -1.71
C LEU A 229 -2.65 -15.48 -1.93
N VAL A 230 -2.84 -14.83 -3.07
CA VAL A 230 -4.12 -14.20 -3.43
C VAL A 230 -5.24 -15.25 -3.47
N SER A 231 -5.06 -16.36 -4.18
CA SER A 231 -6.08 -17.41 -4.30
C SER A 231 -6.46 -17.98 -2.94
N THR A 232 -5.48 -18.26 -2.08
CA THR A 232 -5.68 -18.81 -0.74
C THR A 232 -6.49 -17.84 0.13
N LEU A 233 -6.11 -16.57 0.18
CA LEU A 233 -6.75 -15.59 1.06
C LEU A 233 -8.06 -15.06 0.49
N TRP A 234 -8.26 -15.11 -0.82
CA TRP A 234 -9.50 -14.62 -1.47
C TRP A 234 -10.72 -15.43 -1.07
N GLU A 235 -10.60 -16.75 -1.02
CA GLU A 235 -11.71 -17.61 -0.60
C GLU A 235 -12.15 -17.32 0.83
N ASP A 236 -11.22 -17.03 1.72
CA ASP A 236 -11.55 -16.65 3.08
C ASP A 236 -12.19 -15.26 3.15
N LEU A 237 -11.65 -14.29 2.42
CA LEU A 237 -12.25 -12.96 2.29
C LEU A 237 -13.68 -13.05 1.78
N ARG A 238 -13.94 -13.84 0.72
CA ARG A 238 -15.27 -14.03 0.15
C ARG A 238 -16.27 -14.62 1.12
N ARG A 239 -15.84 -15.49 2.04
CA ARG A 239 -16.72 -16.04 3.08
C ARG A 239 -17.21 -15.00 4.08
N VAL A 240 -16.39 -14.00 4.39
CA VAL A 240 -16.70 -12.94 5.36
C VAL A 240 -17.12 -11.62 4.71
N MET A 241 -16.81 -11.44 3.42
CA MET A 241 -17.10 -10.26 2.60
C MET A 241 -17.54 -10.73 1.19
N PRO A 242 -18.78 -11.21 1.00
CA PRO A 242 -19.25 -11.73 -0.29
C PRO A 242 -19.16 -10.72 -1.44
N GLU A 243 -19.19 -9.43 -1.12
CA GLU A 243 -19.06 -8.31 -2.06
C GLU A 243 -17.70 -8.24 -2.78
N VAL A 244 -16.64 -8.90 -2.29
CA VAL A 244 -15.35 -8.98 -3.01
C VAL A 244 -15.44 -9.82 -4.28
N GLY A 245 -16.54 -10.57 -4.46
CA GLY A 245 -16.82 -11.35 -5.67
C GLY A 245 -16.00 -12.63 -5.80
N THR A 246 -15.97 -13.19 -7.00
CA THR A 246 -15.23 -14.43 -7.29
C THR A 246 -13.71 -14.18 -7.32
N ALA A 247 -12.96 -15.20 -6.90
CA ALA A 247 -11.49 -15.13 -6.97
C ALA A 247 -11.03 -14.85 -8.41
N PRO A 248 -10.04 -13.98 -8.59
CA PRO A 248 -9.50 -13.70 -9.89
C PRO A 248 -8.88 -14.98 -10.49
N SER A 249 -9.21 -15.28 -11.73
CA SER A 249 -8.56 -16.34 -12.51
C SER A 249 -7.15 -15.89 -12.88
N ILE A 250 -6.18 -16.09 -11.98
CA ILE A 250 -4.79 -15.73 -12.22
C ILE A 250 -4.14 -16.94 -12.93
N PRO A 251 -3.69 -16.80 -14.21
CA PRO A 251 -2.98 -17.87 -14.87
C PRO A 251 -1.75 -18.24 -14.07
N GLN A 252 -1.62 -19.51 -13.70
CA GLN A 252 -0.33 -20.01 -13.21
C GLN A 252 0.70 -19.75 -14.31
N GLN A 253 1.79 -19.10 -13.95
CA GLN A 253 2.90 -18.91 -14.85
C GLN A 253 3.53 -20.28 -15.06
N THR A 254 3.05 -21.00 -16.08
CA THR A 254 3.74 -22.20 -16.55
C THR A 254 5.16 -21.79 -16.88
N ALA A 255 6.11 -22.38 -16.20
CA ALA A 255 7.54 -22.19 -16.47
C ALA A 255 7.75 -22.38 -17.98
N LEU A 256 8.12 -21.30 -18.66
CA LEU A 256 8.66 -21.39 -20.01
C LEU A 256 10.10 -21.90 -19.82
N PHE A 257 10.29 -23.19 -20.12
CA PHE A 257 11.61 -23.76 -20.32
C PHE A 257 12.31 -23.06 -21.49
#